data_71e87963f2c424e87bead207863432e5
#
_entry.id   71e87963f2c424e87bead207863432e5
#
_cell.length_a   1.000
_cell.length_b   1.000
_cell.length_c   1.000
_cell.angle_alpha   90.00
_cell.angle_beta   90.00
_cell.angle_gamma   90.00
#
_symmetry.space_group_name_H-M   'P 1'
#
loop_
_entity.id
_entity.type
_entity.pdbx_description
1 polymer ?
#
loop_
_entity_poly.entity_id
_entity_poly.type
_entity_poly.pdbx_seq_one_letter_code
_entity_poly.pdbx_strand_id
1 'polypeptide(L)'
;MEEGTARARLDLDYGDRFLPLRRQLGVTSFGMNQIVLQPGQRGRIHRHERQEEVYLVLEGELTLMVEGEPTLLGADSAVRVAPGVRRQLVNAGPERLVLLALGGAGEHVGRDGTAWSDWDEKGPGRPPQEVPLPEDLPRG
;
A
#
# COMPACT_ATOMS: atom_id res chain seq x y z
N MET A 1 8.90 -21.67 -15.65
CA MET A 1 9.71 -22.40 -14.70
C MET A 1 10.93 -21.57 -14.32
N GLU A 2 11.14 -21.44 -13.07
CA GLU A 2 12.22 -20.64 -12.55
C GLU A 2 13.53 -21.40 -12.53
N GLU A 3 14.61 -20.75 -12.95
CA GLU A 3 15.95 -21.34 -12.96
C GLU A 3 16.88 -20.62 -11.98
N GLY A 4 16.37 -20.28 -10.83
CA GLY A 4 17.10 -19.61 -9.77
C GLY A 4 16.91 -18.10 -9.73
N THR A 5 16.53 -17.47 -10.83
CA THR A 5 16.27 -16.03 -10.88
C THR A 5 15.01 -15.72 -11.68
N ALA A 6 14.33 -14.64 -11.28
CA ALA A 6 13.19 -14.13 -12.02
C ALA A 6 13.27 -12.60 -12.01
N ARG A 7 12.68 -11.97 -13.02
CA ARG A 7 12.72 -10.51 -13.17
C ARG A 7 11.31 -9.94 -13.28
N ALA A 8 11.14 -8.75 -12.77
CA ALA A 8 9.96 -7.94 -13.00
C ALA A 8 10.42 -6.50 -13.22
N ARG A 9 9.61 -5.74 -13.91
CA ARG A 9 9.85 -4.31 -14.12
C ARG A 9 8.68 -3.54 -13.56
N LEU A 10 8.96 -2.41 -12.93
CA LEU A 10 7.90 -1.50 -12.54
C LEU A 10 7.21 -0.98 -13.79
N ASP A 11 5.90 -0.86 -13.74
CA ASP A 11 5.11 -0.31 -14.85
C ASP A 11 4.35 0.90 -14.32
N LEU A 12 4.97 2.07 -14.44
CA LEU A 12 4.41 3.30 -13.88
C LEU A 12 3.17 3.79 -14.63
N ASP A 13 2.93 3.26 -15.81
CA ASP A 13 1.75 3.57 -16.61
C ASP A 13 0.69 2.46 -16.56
N TYR A 14 0.85 1.52 -15.61
CA TYR A 14 -0.14 0.48 -15.38
C TYR A 14 -1.48 1.12 -15.00
N GLY A 15 -2.54 0.79 -15.65
CA GLY A 15 -3.82 1.48 -15.49
C GLY A 15 -4.46 1.41 -14.09
N ASP A 16 -3.91 0.63 -13.17
CA ASP A 16 -4.41 0.48 -11.80
C ASP A 16 -3.39 1.05 -10.82
N ARG A 17 -3.84 1.46 -9.63
CA ARG A 17 -2.98 2.00 -8.58
C ARG A 17 -2.06 0.94 -7.98
N PHE A 18 -2.47 -0.32 -8.01
CA PHE A 18 -1.76 -1.42 -7.37
C PHE A 18 -1.38 -2.47 -8.42
N LEU A 19 -0.10 -2.73 -8.56
CA LEU A 19 0.42 -3.77 -9.44
C LEU A 19 1.16 -4.81 -8.61
N PRO A 20 0.60 -6.03 -8.46
CA PRO A 20 1.31 -7.09 -7.74
C PRO A 20 2.52 -7.55 -8.54
N LEU A 21 3.70 -7.50 -7.90
CA LEU A 21 4.95 -7.98 -8.49
C LEU A 21 5.29 -9.40 -8.03
N ARG A 22 4.65 -9.84 -6.96
CA ARG A 22 4.90 -11.14 -6.37
C ARG A 22 4.78 -12.28 -7.37
N ARG A 23 3.73 -12.25 -8.19
CA ARG A 23 3.49 -13.31 -9.17
C ARG A 23 4.52 -13.32 -10.29
N GLN A 24 4.90 -12.15 -10.77
CA GLN A 24 5.91 -12.03 -11.83
C GLN A 24 7.27 -12.56 -11.38
N LEU A 25 7.57 -12.36 -10.09
CA LEU A 25 8.84 -12.79 -9.51
C LEU A 25 8.81 -14.22 -8.97
N GLY A 26 7.63 -14.78 -8.75
CA GLY A 26 7.51 -16.10 -8.14
C GLY A 26 7.82 -16.10 -6.66
N VAL A 27 7.67 -14.96 -5.98
CA VAL A 27 7.96 -14.86 -4.54
C VAL A 27 6.85 -15.53 -3.75
N THR A 28 7.22 -16.36 -2.78
CA THR A 28 6.25 -17.10 -1.97
C THR A 28 6.20 -16.67 -0.52
N SER A 29 7.26 -16.05 0.00
CA SER A 29 7.38 -15.75 1.43
C SER A 29 6.92 -14.35 1.83
N PHE A 30 6.71 -13.47 0.86
CA PHE A 30 6.18 -12.12 1.15
C PHE A 30 5.43 -11.58 -0.05
N GLY A 31 4.58 -10.58 0.21
CA GLY A 31 3.91 -9.83 -0.84
C GLY A 31 4.78 -8.68 -1.31
N MET A 32 4.66 -8.29 -2.56
CA MET A 32 5.36 -7.16 -3.11
C MET A 32 4.49 -6.49 -4.15
N ASN A 33 4.17 -5.22 -3.93
CA ASN A 33 3.31 -4.46 -4.82
C ASN A 33 3.97 -3.15 -5.21
N GLN A 34 3.83 -2.81 -6.48
CA GLN A 34 4.06 -1.45 -6.93
C GLN A 34 2.78 -0.66 -6.65
N ILE A 35 2.92 0.52 -6.05
CA ILE A 35 1.79 1.41 -5.83
C ILE A 35 2.11 2.75 -6.47
N VAL A 36 1.22 3.21 -7.34
CA VAL A 36 1.32 4.52 -7.99
C VAL A 36 0.05 5.31 -7.68
N LEU A 37 0.22 6.46 -7.02
CA LEU A 37 -0.89 7.36 -6.74
C LEU A 37 -0.63 8.70 -7.43
N GLN A 38 -1.59 9.14 -8.22
CA GLN A 38 -1.56 10.48 -8.80
C GLN A 38 -1.90 11.50 -7.72
N PRO A 39 -1.59 12.79 -7.94
CA PRO A 39 -1.94 13.81 -6.94
C PRO A 39 -3.40 13.74 -6.50
N GLY A 40 -3.63 13.71 -5.21
CA GLY A 40 -4.96 13.63 -4.60
C GLY A 40 -5.49 12.23 -4.39
N GLN A 41 -4.88 11.22 -5.00
CA GLN A 41 -5.38 9.85 -4.84
C GLN A 41 -5.01 9.27 -3.48
N ARG A 42 -5.87 8.40 -2.98
CA ARG A 42 -5.70 7.74 -1.69
C ARG A 42 -5.99 6.26 -1.80
N GLY A 43 -5.29 5.47 -0.99
CA GLY A 43 -5.65 4.08 -0.80
C GLY A 43 -6.74 3.93 0.27
N ARG A 44 -7.12 2.69 0.55
CA ARG A 44 -8.09 2.38 1.60
C ARG A 44 -7.45 2.53 2.97
N ILE A 45 -8.27 2.89 3.95
CA ILE A 45 -7.89 2.75 5.36
C ILE A 45 -7.94 1.26 5.65
N HIS A 46 -6.80 0.68 6.05
CA HIS A 46 -6.73 -0.76 6.25
C HIS A 46 -5.69 -1.14 7.30
N ARG A 47 -5.75 -2.37 7.74
CA ARG A 47 -4.70 -2.99 8.53
C ARG A 47 -4.55 -4.44 8.08
N HIS A 48 -3.39 -5.01 8.38
CA HIS A 48 -3.16 -6.44 8.25
C HIS A 48 -3.22 -7.06 9.63
N GLU A 49 -3.79 -8.25 9.72
CA GLU A 49 -4.00 -8.90 11.02
C GLU A 49 -2.72 -9.56 11.54
N ARG A 50 -1.90 -10.11 10.62
CA ARG A 50 -0.69 -10.86 10.96
C ARG A 50 0.56 -10.33 10.30
N GLN A 51 0.42 -9.74 9.13
CA GLN A 51 1.57 -9.31 8.34
C GLN A 51 2.08 -7.96 8.79
N GLU A 52 3.39 -7.85 8.92
CA GLU A 52 4.03 -6.54 8.92
C GLU A 52 4.19 -6.09 7.48
N GLU A 53 4.28 -4.80 7.27
CA GLU A 53 4.41 -4.24 5.93
C GLU A 53 5.45 -3.12 5.96
N VAL A 54 6.23 -3.04 4.89
CA VAL A 54 7.18 -1.95 4.70
C VAL A 54 6.79 -1.20 3.44
N TYR A 55 6.73 0.12 3.56
CA TYR A 55 6.56 1.00 2.40
C TYR A 55 7.89 1.68 2.12
N LEU A 56 8.35 1.56 0.89
CA LEU A 56 9.57 2.21 0.42
C LEU A 56 9.19 3.21 -0.67
N VAL A 57 9.37 4.50 -0.37
CA VAL A 57 9.02 5.57 -1.32
C VAL A 57 10.13 5.74 -2.34
N LEU A 58 9.79 5.63 -3.61
CA LEU A 58 10.74 5.76 -4.72
C LEU A 58 10.67 7.12 -5.39
N GLU A 59 9.49 7.73 -5.46
CA GLU A 59 9.27 8.99 -6.15
C GLU A 59 8.12 9.74 -5.50
N GLY A 60 8.25 11.04 -5.34
CA GLY A 60 7.20 11.85 -4.75
C GLY A 60 7.23 11.85 -3.22
N GLU A 61 6.11 12.18 -2.62
CA GLU A 61 5.98 12.24 -1.16
C GLU A 61 4.75 11.47 -0.72
N LEU A 62 4.96 10.56 0.22
CA LEU A 62 3.86 9.81 0.83
C LEU A 62 3.39 10.53 2.09
N THR A 63 2.10 10.79 2.17
CA THR A 63 1.46 11.10 3.44
C THR A 63 0.88 9.78 3.95
N LEU A 64 1.50 9.22 4.97
CA LEU A 64 1.02 7.98 5.59
C LEU A 64 0.17 8.35 6.79
N MET A 65 -1.12 8.06 6.69
CA MET A 65 -2.02 8.21 7.84
C MET A 65 -1.88 6.97 8.70
N VAL A 66 -1.50 7.15 9.95
CA VAL A 66 -1.35 6.08 10.93
C VAL A 66 -2.28 6.36 12.07
N GLU A 67 -3.29 5.51 12.25
CA GLU A 67 -4.34 5.70 13.25
C GLU A 67 -4.95 7.12 13.19
N GLY A 68 -5.14 7.62 11.99
CA GLY A 68 -5.72 8.94 11.76
C GLY A 68 -4.75 10.12 11.79
N GLU A 69 -3.47 9.88 12.08
CA GLU A 69 -2.46 10.94 12.18
C GLU A 69 -1.48 10.88 11.02
N PRO A 70 -1.15 12.01 10.39
CA PRO A 70 -0.27 12.02 9.22
C PRO A 70 1.21 11.92 9.59
N THR A 71 1.95 11.17 8.76
CA THR A 71 3.40 11.12 8.77
C THR A 71 3.87 11.34 7.34
N LEU A 72 4.79 12.27 7.14
CA LEU A 72 5.30 12.58 5.80
C LEU A 72 6.60 11.84 5.53
N LEU A 73 6.69 11.22 4.37
CA LEU A 73 7.85 10.42 3.95
C LEU A 73 8.22 10.80 2.52
N GLY A 74 9.39 11.36 2.36
CA GLY A 74 9.89 11.70 1.03
C GLY A 74 10.52 10.51 0.32
N ALA A 75 10.97 10.73 -0.91
CA ALA A 75 11.66 9.71 -1.70
C ALA A 75 12.87 9.16 -0.94
N ASP A 76 13.17 7.90 -1.17
CA ASP A 76 14.25 7.15 -0.53
C ASP A 76 14.02 6.87 0.97
N SER A 77 12.81 7.11 1.47
CA SER A 77 12.43 6.78 2.84
C SER A 77 11.68 5.47 2.88
N ALA A 78 11.86 4.72 3.95
CA ALA A 78 11.12 3.49 4.21
C ALA A 78 10.49 3.55 5.59
N VAL A 79 9.34 2.92 5.75
CA VAL A 79 8.64 2.83 7.02
C VAL A 79 8.06 1.45 7.18
N ARG A 80 8.18 0.89 8.40
CA ARG A 80 7.54 -0.38 8.75
C ARG A 80 6.24 -0.08 9.50
N VAL A 81 5.19 -0.76 9.13
CA VAL A 81 3.91 -0.71 9.84
C VAL A 81 3.62 -2.09 10.41
N ALA A 82 3.45 -2.15 11.72
CA ALA A 82 3.19 -3.40 12.42
C ALA A 82 1.78 -3.94 12.12
N PRO A 83 1.56 -5.25 12.33
CA PRO A 83 0.20 -5.80 12.25
C PRO A 83 -0.72 -5.08 13.23
N GLY A 84 -1.98 -4.97 12.87
CA GLY A 84 -3.00 -4.37 13.73
C GLY A 84 -3.08 -2.85 13.67
N VAL A 85 -2.10 -2.20 13.06
CA VAL A 85 -2.08 -0.73 12.95
C VAL A 85 -2.85 -0.31 11.70
N ARG A 86 -3.86 0.53 11.87
CA ARG A 86 -4.63 1.06 10.75
C ARG A 86 -3.83 2.17 10.06
N ARG A 87 -3.75 2.09 8.74
CA ARG A 87 -3.03 3.07 7.94
C ARG A 87 -3.75 3.36 6.64
N GLN A 88 -3.39 4.45 6.03
CA GLN A 88 -3.87 4.85 4.73
C GLN A 88 -2.76 5.57 3.98
N LEU A 89 -2.55 5.19 2.74
CA LEU A 89 -1.60 5.86 1.86
C LEU A 89 -2.32 7.01 1.17
N VAL A 90 -1.71 8.19 1.20
CA VAL A 90 -2.29 9.39 0.60
C VAL A 90 -1.22 10.12 -0.20
N ASN A 91 -1.55 10.54 -1.41
CA ASN A 91 -0.72 11.46 -2.16
C ASN A 91 -1.32 12.87 -2.07
N ALA A 92 -0.86 13.64 -1.09
CA ALA A 92 -1.28 15.02 -0.91
C ALA A 92 -0.36 16.01 -1.62
N GLY A 93 0.69 15.53 -2.26
CA GLY A 93 1.66 16.35 -2.96
C GLY A 93 1.24 16.68 -4.39
N PRO A 94 1.99 17.60 -5.05
CA PRO A 94 1.67 18.02 -6.41
C PRO A 94 2.17 17.05 -7.48
N GLU A 95 2.99 16.07 -7.12
CA GLU A 95 3.61 15.15 -8.06
C GLU A 95 3.15 13.73 -7.82
N ARG A 96 3.35 12.88 -8.82
CA ARG A 96 3.06 11.45 -8.73
C ARG A 96 3.85 10.83 -7.58
N LEU A 97 3.22 9.91 -6.88
CA LEU A 97 3.85 9.12 -5.83
C LEU A 97 4.03 7.70 -6.32
N VAL A 98 5.25 7.19 -6.22
CA VAL A 98 5.58 5.79 -6.53
C VAL A 98 6.23 5.16 -5.32
N LEU A 99 5.71 4.03 -4.88
CA LEU A 99 6.29 3.29 -3.77
C LEU A 99 6.16 1.78 -3.97
N LEU A 100 6.96 1.06 -3.20
CA LEU A 100 6.83 -0.39 -3.08
C LEU A 100 6.25 -0.72 -1.72
N ALA A 101 5.32 -1.66 -1.69
CA ALA A 101 4.80 -2.23 -0.46
C ALA A 101 5.25 -3.68 -0.38
N LEU A 102 5.91 -4.02 0.73
CA LEU A 102 6.42 -5.37 0.99
C LEU A 102 5.81 -5.85 2.30
N GLY A 103 5.22 -7.04 2.29
CA GLY A 103 4.54 -7.54 3.48
C GLY A 103 4.64 -9.03 3.65
N GLY A 104 4.70 -9.46 4.90
CA GLY A 104 4.75 -10.86 5.24
C GLY A 104 4.73 -11.11 6.74
N ALA A 105 4.61 -12.37 7.11
CA ALA A 105 4.64 -12.83 8.50
C ALA A 105 5.22 -14.25 8.50
N GLY A 106 6.51 -14.38 8.14
CA GLY A 106 7.11 -15.67 7.90
C GLY A 106 6.72 -16.22 6.54
N GLU A 107 5.44 -16.47 6.32
CA GLU A 107 4.88 -16.77 5.02
C GLU A 107 3.90 -15.68 4.64
N HIS A 108 3.82 -15.38 3.35
CA HIS A 108 2.82 -14.43 2.88
C HIS A 108 1.44 -15.07 2.92
N VAL A 109 0.51 -14.41 3.59
CA VAL A 109 -0.90 -14.79 3.62
C VAL A 109 -1.67 -13.74 2.84
N GLY A 110 -2.17 -14.10 1.67
CA GLY A 110 -3.04 -13.22 0.90
C GLY A 110 -4.34 -12.98 1.67
N ARG A 111 -4.93 -11.80 1.49
CA ARG A 111 -6.21 -11.44 2.09
C ARG A 111 -6.20 -11.39 3.62
N ASP A 112 -5.06 -10.99 4.18
CA ASP A 112 -4.92 -10.74 5.61
C ASP A 112 -5.47 -9.36 6.01
N GLY A 113 -5.97 -8.58 5.06
CA GLY A 113 -6.36 -7.20 5.27
C GLY A 113 -7.79 -7.01 5.74
N THR A 114 -7.99 -5.95 6.48
CA THR A 114 -9.31 -5.44 6.90
C THR A 114 -9.34 -3.94 6.60
N ALA A 115 -10.44 -3.45 6.08
CA ALA A 115 -10.55 -2.06 5.66
C ALA A 115 -11.80 -1.37 6.22
N TRP A 116 -11.75 -0.04 6.25
CA TRP A 116 -12.82 0.84 6.71
C TRP A 116 -13.06 1.94 5.68
N SER A 117 -14.28 2.48 5.66
CA SER A 117 -14.63 3.55 4.72
C SER A 117 -14.10 4.91 5.14
N ASP A 118 -14.03 5.18 6.44
CA ASP A 118 -13.43 6.40 6.97
C ASP A 118 -12.86 6.16 8.36
N TRP A 119 -12.12 7.15 8.87
CA TRP A 119 -11.43 7.04 10.14
C TRP A 119 -12.37 7.02 11.34
N ASP A 120 -13.58 7.56 11.19
CA ASP A 120 -14.57 7.59 12.25
C ASP A 120 -15.40 6.32 12.34
N GLU A 121 -15.32 5.47 11.32
CA GLU A 121 -16.06 4.22 11.31
C GLU A 121 -15.53 3.30 12.41
N LYS A 122 -16.43 2.87 13.29
CA LYS A 122 -16.11 1.94 14.38
C LYS A 122 -16.64 0.57 14.02
N GLY A 123 -16.03 -0.45 14.59
CA GLY A 123 -16.44 -1.81 14.32
C GLY A 123 -15.31 -2.61 13.69
N PRO A 124 -15.59 -3.87 13.33
CA PRO A 124 -14.54 -4.82 12.92
C PRO A 124 -13.99 -4.59 11.51
N GLY A 125 -14.57 -3.66 10.75
CA GLY A 125 -14.17 -3.46 9.36
C GLY A 125 -14.68 -4.57 8.45
N ARG A 126 -14.22 -4.56 7.21
CA ARG A 126 -14.65 -5.49 6.16
C ARG A 126 -13.44 -5.88 5.30
N PRO A 127 -13.51 -7.00 4.55
CA PRO A 127 -12.47 -7.28 3.57
C PRO A 127 -12.26 -6.09 2.64
N PRO A 128 -11.02 -5.77 2.25
CA PRO A 128 -10.76 -4.60 1.39
C PRO A 128 -11.55 -4.60 0.09
N GLN A 129 -11.85 -5.77 -0.46
CA GLN A 129 -12.61 -5.90 -1.69
C GLN A 129 -14.05 -5.36 -1.55
N GLU A 130 -14.56 -5.28 -0.32
CA GLU A 130 -15.92 -4.79 -0.03
C GLU A 130 -15.95 -3.30 0.31
N VAL A 131 -14.79 -2.66 0.40
CA VAL A 131 -14.67 -1.24 0.70
C VAL A 131 -14.19 -0.53 -0.56
N PRO A 132 -14.95 0.42 -1.10
CA PRO A 132 -14.51 1.14 -2.29
C PRO A 132 -13.29 2.01 -1.97
N LEU A 133 -12.51 2.31 -3.01
CA LEU A 133 -11.44 3.28 -2.86
C LEU A 133 -12.06 4.64 -2.48
N PRO A 134 -11.43 5.39 -1.59
CA PRO A 134 -11.95 6.71 -1.23
C PRO A 134 -11.83 7.67 -2.41
N GLU A 135 -12.66 8.70 -2.39
CA GLU A 135 -12.57 9.77 -3.36
C GLU A 135 -11.23 10.50 -3.23
N ASP A 136 -10.81 11.16 -4.29
CA ASP A 136 -9.59 11.94 -4.27
C ASP A 136 -9.73 13.10 -3.30
N LEU A 137 -8.59 13.59 -2.82
CA LEU A 137 -8.58 14.79 -1.98
C LEU A 137 -9.12 15.97 -2.77
N PRO A 138 -9.87 16.88 -2.11
CA PRO A 138 -10.33 18.10 -2.76
C PRO A 138 -9.14 18.91 -3.29
N ARG A 139 -9.31 19.47 -4.48
CA ARG A 139 -8.33 20.41 -5.02
C ARG A 139 -8.66 21.79 -4.47
N GLY A 140 -7.68 22.36 -3.81
CA GLY A 140 -7.81 23.69 -3.22
C GLY A 140 -7.52 24.80 -4.20
#